data_76f67951e3674cf010b3ddf616a68193
#
_entry.id   76f67951e3674cf010b3ddf616a68193
#
_cell.length_a   1.000
_cell.length_b   1.000
_cell.length_c   1.000
_cell.angle_alpha   90.00
_cell.angle_beta   90.00
_cell.angle_gamma   90.00
#
_symmetry.space_group_name_H-M   'P 1'
#
loop_
_entity.id
_entity.type
_entity.pdbx_description
1 polymer ?
#
loop_
_entity_poly.entity_id
_entity_poly.type
_entity_poly.pdbx_seq_one_letter_code
_entity_poly.pdbx_strand_id
1 'polypeptide(L)'
;GEMIEDTTKEVENLNVTADYMRKSSAEASRSLVELRNINDEVKEAIELIYEQTNRTNVSSQKIREATRLISSIAEETNLLSLNASIEAARAGEQGRA
;
A
#
# COMPACT_ATOMS: atom_id res chain seq x y z
N GLY A 1 -41.76 -48.09 -31.17
CA GLY A 1 -42.25 -47.18 -32.14
C GLY A 1 -41.50 -45.82 -32.09
N GLU A 2 -41.77 -44.94 -32.98
CA GLU A 2 -41.15 -43.65 -33.10
C GLU A 2 -41.24 -42.82 -31.82
N MET A 3 -42.38 -42.91 -31.12
CA MET A 3 -42.55 -42.17 -29.83
C MET A 3 -41.59 -42.62 -28.75
N ILE A 4 -41.30 -43.90 -28.65
CA ILE A 4 -40.38 -44.48 -27.66
C ILE A 4 -38.96 -44.09 -28.00
N GLU A 5 -38.57 -44.11 -29.26
CA GLU A 5 -37.26 -43.69 -29.75
C GLU A 5 -37.04 -42.19 -29.48
N ASP A 6 -38.03 -41.35 -29.74
CA ASP A 6 -37.97 -39.92 -29.47
C ASP A 6 -37.83 -39.62 -27.97
N THR A 7 -38.59 -40.34 -27.14
CA THR A 7 -38.50 -40.23 -25.69
C THR A 7 -37.12 -40.66 -25.17
N THR A 8 -36.59 -41.75 -25.72
CA THR A 8 -35.26 -42.23 -25.38
C THR A 8 -34.19 -41.21 -25.70
N LYS A 9 -34.25 -40.57 -26.87
CA LYS A 9 -33.34 -39.48 -27.25
C LYS A 9 -33.46 -38.28 -26.34
N GLU A 10 -34.66 -37.89 -25.97
CA GLU A 10 -34.89 -36.77 -25.02
C GLU A 10 -34.30 -37.08 -23.66
N VAL A 11 -34.43 -38.32 -23.15
CA VAL A 11 -33.82 -38.73 -21.88
C VAL A 11 -32.30 -38.71 -21.97
N GLU A 12 -31.72 -39.21 -23.08
CA GLU A 12 -30.27 -39.14 -23.32
C GLU A 12 -29.77 -37.70 -23.33
N ASN A 13 -30.50 -36.81 -24.02
CA ASN A 13 -30.15 -35.38 -24.05
C ASN A 13 -30.23 -34.73 -22.67
N LEU A 14 -31.24 -35.10 -21.87
CA LEU A 14 -31.37 -34.64 -20.50
C LEU A 14 -30.20 -35.11 -19.63
N ASN A 15 -29.76 -36.35 -19.78
CA ASN A 15 -28.62 -36.91 -19.07
C ASN A 15 -27.31 -36.16 -19.42
N VAL A 16 -27.11 -35.93 -20.72
CA VAL A 16 -25.93 -35.15 -21.19
C VAL A 16 -25.96 -33.74 -20.63
N THR A 17 -27.11 -33.08 -20.65
CA THR A 17 -27.30 -31.75 -20.10
C THR A 17 -27.05 -31.72 -18.59
N ALA A 18 -27.57 -32.73 -17.87
CA ALA A 18 -27.34 -32.83 -16.42
C ALA A 18 -25.86 -33.02 -16.08
N ASP A 19 -25.13 -33.81 -16.84
CA ASP A 19 -23.70 -34.01 -16.68
C ASP A 19 -22.93 -32.73 -16.95
N TYR A 20 -23.30 -32.02 -18.00
CA TYR A 20 -22.71 -30.70 -18.31
C TYR A 20 -22.95 -29.73 -17.17
N MET A 21 -24.18 -29.68 -16.64
CA MET A 21 -24.51 -28.79 -15.50
C MET A 21 -23.70 -29.14 -14.25
N ARG A 22 -23.50 -30.43 -13.95
CA ARG A 22 -22.67 -30.87 -12.82
C ARG A 22 -21.24 -30.40 -12.97
N LYS A 23 -20.66 -30.58 -14.15
CA LYS A 23 -19.29 -30.13 -14.46
C LYS A 23 -19.17 -28.63 -14.34
N SER A 24 -20.10 -27.88 -14.90
CA SER A 24 -20.12 -26.43 -14.82
C SER A 24 -20.24 -25.93 -13.38
N SER A 25 -21.11 -26.59 -12.59
CA SER A 25 -21.26 -26.25 -11.16
C SER A 25 -19.99 -26.54 -10.37
N ALA A 26 -19.31 -27.67 -10.66
CA ALA A 26 -18.06 -27.99 -10.00
C ALA A 26 -16.95 -27.01 -10.36
N GLU A 27 -16.86 -26.55 -11.59
CA GLU A 27 -15.92 -25.53 -12.03
C GLU A 27 -16.22 -24.18 -11.36
N ALA A 28 -17.50 -23.79 -11.31
CA ALA A 28 -17.93 -22.57 -10.63
C ALA A 28 -17.58 -22.61 -9.15
N SER A 29 -17.78 -23.73 -8.48
CA SER A 29 -17.40 -23.92 -7.07
C SER A 29 -15.90 -23.76 -6.85
N ARG A 30 -15.09 -24.32 -7.73
CA ARG A 30 -13.63 -24.17 -7.67
C ARG A 30 -13.22 -22.72 -7.85
N SER A 31 -13.81 -22.03 -8.83
CA SER A 31 -13.55 -20.61 -9.07
C SER A 31 -13.92 -19.76 -7.87
N LEU A 32 -15.01 -20.08 -7.18
CA LEU A 32 -15.42 -19.38 -5.95
C LEU A 32 -14.43 -19.58 -4.80
N VAL A 33 -13.88 -20.80 -4.66
CA VAL A 33 -12.85 -21.06 -3.66
C VAL A 33 -11.57 -20.30 -3.97
N GLU A 34 -11.13 -20.28 -5.22
CA GLU A 34 -9.98 -19.49 -5.66
C GLU A 34 -10.18 -18.00 -5.41
N LEU A 35 -11.38 -17.50 -5.74
CA LEU A 35 -11.72 -16.10 -5.52
C LEU A 35 -11.68 -15.72 -4.04
N ARG A 36 -12.18 -16.61 -3.18
CA ARG A 36 -12.13 -16.42 -1.72
C ARG A 36 -10.69 -16.37 -1.23
N ASN A 37 -9.83 -17.24 -1.72
CA ASN A 37 -8.41 -17.22 -1.38
C ASN A 37 -7.71 -15.94 -1.84
N ILE A 38 -8.02 -15.48 -3.05
CA ILE A 38 -7.51 -14.21 -3.57
C ILE A 38 -7.99 -13.04 -2.71
N ASN A 39 -9.25 -13.03 -2.31
CA ASN A 39 -9.79 -11.99 -1.42
C ASN A 39 -9.07 -11.97 -0.07
N ASP A 40 -8.77 -13.11 0.49
CA ASP A 40 -8.02 -13.21 1.75
C ASP A 40 -6.60 -12.66 1.59
N GLU A 41 -5.92 -12.97 0.50
CA GLU A 41 -4.60 -12.43 0.16
C GLU A 41 -4.64 -10.91 -0.02
N VAL A 42 -5.68 -10.41 -0.70
CA VAL A 42 -5.88 -8.96 -0.89
C VAL A 42 -6.09 -8.26 0.45
N LYS A 43 -6.88 -8.84 1.35
CA LYS A 43 -7.07 -8.29 2.71
C LYS A 43 -5.75 -8.20 3.47
N GLU A 44 -4.94 -9.25 3.44
CA GLU A 44 -3.62 -9.25 4.07
C GLU A 44 -2.71 -8.16 3.48
N ALA A 45 -2.72 -8.03 2.15
CA ALA A 45 -1.94 -7.00 1.47
C ALA A 45 -2.39 -5.59 1.88
N ILE A 46 -3.69 -5.37 2.02
CA ILE A 46 -4.25 -4.09 2.47
C ILE A 46 -3.80 -3.78 3.90
N GLU A 47 -3.83 -4.76 4.80
CA GLU A 47 -3.36 -4.59 6.18
C GLU A 47 -1.87 -4.20 6.23
N LEU A 48 -1.04 -4.84 5.42
CA LEU A 48 0.37 -4.50 5.29
C LEU A 48 0.58 -3.08 4.76
N ILE A 49 -0.22 -2.67 3.78
CA ILE A 49 -0.19 -1.31 3.24
C ILE A 49 -0.56 -0.28 4.32
N TYR A 50 -1.57 -0.56 5.12
CA TYR A 50 -1.96 0.28 6.25
C TYR A 50 -0.83 0.45 7.25
N GLU A 51 -0.20 -0.64 7.68
CA GLU A 51 0.93 -0.60 8.58
C GLU A 51 2.10 0.20 8.00
N GLN A 52 2.41 -0.03 6.73
CA GLN A 52 3.48 0.66 6.04
C GLN A 52 3.19 2.15 5.88
N THR A 53 1.95 2.51 5.61
CA THR A 53 1.51 3.90 5.55
C THR A 53 1.67 4.60 6.89
N ASN A 54 1.29 3.93 7.98
CA ASN A 54 1.48 4.47 9.33
C ASN A 54 2.96 4.69 9.66
N ARG A 55 3.82 3.73 9.33
CA ARG A 55 5.27 3.86 9.52
C ARG A 55 5.84 5.00 8.69
N THR A 56 5.39 5.16 7.46
CA THR A 56 5.79 6.26 6.59
C THR A 56 5.39 7.60 7.17
N ASN A 57 4.18 7.71 7.70
CA ASN A 57 3.70 8.93 8.35
C ASN A 57 4.52 9.28 9.59
N VAL A 58 4.84 8.29 10.42
CA VAL A 58 5.69 8.49 11.61
C VAL A 58 7.09 8.93 11.18
N SER A 59 7.67 8.29 10.17
CA SER A 59 8.98 8.66 9.64
C SER A 59 8.98 10.08 9.06
N SER A 60 7.92 10.46 8.36
CA SER A 60 7.74 11.82 7.82
C SER A 60 7.70 12.86 8.91
N GLN A 61 7.00 12.59 10.03
CA GLN A 61 6.98 13.48 11.19
C GLN A 61 8.36 13.64 11.82
N LYS A 62 9.10 12.54 11.96
CA LYS A 62 10.48 12.58 12.49
C LYS A 62 11.40 13.39 11.58
N ILE A 63 11.25 13.28 10.27
CA ILE A 63 12.01 14.08 9.30
C ILE A 63 11.66 15.56 9.44
N ARG A 64 10.39 15.91 9.62
CA ARG A 64 9.97 17.29 9.86
C ARG A 64 10.57 17.86 11.14
N GLU A 65 10.57 17.09 12.21
CA GLU A 65 11.19 17.49 13.48
C GLU A 65 12.69 17.70 13.33
N ALA A 66 13.37 16.79 12.65
CA ALA A 66 14.80 16.92 12.36
C ALA A 66 15.08 18.14 11.48
N THR A 67 14.26 18.39 10.47
CA THR A 67 14.38 19.58 9.62
C THR A 67 14.22 20.87 10.40
N ARG A 68 13.25 20.93 11.31
CA ARG A 68 13.07 22.09 12.20
C ARG A 68 14.28 22.31 13.09
N LEU A 69 14.82 21.24 13.64
CA LEU A 69 16.03 21.32 14.47
C LEU A 69 17.23 21.83 13.67
N ILE A 70 17.43 21.32 12.46
CA ILE A 70 18.49 21.78 11.56
C ILE A 70 18.30 23.25 11.21
N SER A 71 17.09 23.69 10.94
CA SER A 71 16.79 25.11 10.69
C SER A 71 17.12 25.99 11.89
N SER A 72 16.78 25.54 13.10
CA SER A 72 17.13 26.24 14.33
C SER A 72 18.63 26.33 14.54
N ILE A 73 19.36 25.25 14.30
CA ILE A 73 20.82 25.22 14.38
C ILE A 73 21.43 26.19 13.35
N ALA A 74 20.90 26.19 12.13
CA ALA A 74 21.37 27.09 11.09
C ALA A 74 21.15 28.57 11.48
N GLU A 75 20.04 28.94 12.09
CA GLU A 75 19.77 30.28 12.60
C GLU A 75 20.74 30.63 13.71
N GLU A 76 20.94 29.76 14.69
CA GLU A 76 21.90 29.96 15.76
C GLU A 76 23.33 30.14 15.24
N THR A 77 23.72 29.30 14.26
CA THR A 77 25.04 29.40 13.63
C THR A 77 25.19 30.73 12.89
N ASN A 78 24.16 31.19 12.20
CA ASN A 78 24.16 32.50 11.54
C ASN A 78 24.32 33.65 12.54
N LEU A 79 23.58 33.62 13.64
CA LEU A 79 23.69 34.61 14.69
C LEU A 79 25.05 34.59 15.35
N LEU A 80 25.59 33.40 15.60
CA LEU A 80 26.91 33.25 16.17
C LEU A 80 27.99 33.79 15.23
N SER A 81 27.90 33.52 13.94
CA SER A 81 28.79 34.04 12.91
C SER A 81 28.74 35.54 12.82
N LEU A 82 27.53 36.09 12.84
CA LEU A 82 27.32 37.57 12.83
C LEU A 82 27.91 38.21 14.08
N ASN A 83 27.64 37.67 15.25
CA ASN A 83 28.18 38.14 16.50
C ASN A 83 29.71 38.08 16.55
N ALA A 84 30.26 36.98 16.06
CA ALA A 84 31.72 36.82 15.94
C ALA A 84 32.34 37.88 15.01
N SER A 85 31.67 38.16 13.89
CA SER A 85 32.11 39.19 12.94
C SER A 85 32.04 40.59 13.55
N ILE A 86 30.99 40.87 14.31
CA ILE A 86 30.84 42.14 15.03
C ILE A 86 31.94 42.30 16.09
N GLU A 87 32.22 41.26 16.85
CA GLU A 87 33.23 41.29 17.89
C GLU A 87 34.65 41.38 17.29
N ALA A 88 34.90 40.71 16.18
CA ALA A 88 36.15 40.86 15.47
C ALA A 88 36.39 42.29 14.95
N ALA A 89 35.33 42.91 14.43
CA ALA A 89 35.38 44.30 14.00
C ALA A 89 35.67 45.26 15.17
N ARG A 90 35.04 45.00 16.31
CA ARG A 90 35.29 45.78 17.56
C ARG A 90 36.74 45.65 18.03
N ALA A 91 37.24 44.44 18.07
CA ALA A 91 38.62 44.16 18.44
C ALA A 91 39.60 44.86 17.49
N GLY A 92 39.29 44.88 16.21
CA GLY A 92 40.07 45.60 15.19
C GLY A 92 40.13 47.10 15.41
N GLU A 93 39.01 47.70 15.76
CA GLU A 93 38.95 49.14 16.10
C GLU A 93 39.72 49.47 17.37
N GLN A 94 39.56 48.68 18.40
CA GLN A 94 40.30 48.84 19.65
C GLN A 94 41.80 48.62 19.47
N GLY A 95 42.15 47.69 18.61
CA GLY A 95 43.54 47.44 18.27
C GLY A 95 44.21 48.55 17.48
N ARG A 96 43.45 49.42 16.84
CA ARG A 96 43.92 50.57 16.08
C ARG A 96 44.10 51.82 16.94
N ALA A 97 43.36 51.82 17.99
CA ALA A 97 43.48 52.95 18.98
C ALA A 97 44.68 52.75 19.86
#